data_ab31de198a7c0f6948e03a9101ef71d5
#
_entry.id   ab31de198a7c0f6948e03a9101ef71d5
#
_cell.length_a   1.000
_cell.length_b   1.000
_cell.length_c   1.000
_cell.angle_alpha   90.00
_cell.angle_beta   90.00
_cell.angle_gamma   90.00
#
_symmetry.space_group_name_H-M   'P 1'
#
loop_
_entity.id
_entity.type
_entity.pdbx_description
1 polymer ?
#
loop_
_entity_poly.entity_id
_entity_poly.type
_entity_poly.pdbx_seq_one_letter_code
_entity_poly.pdbx_strand_id
1 'polypeptide(L)'
;MGSWGAGISGNDTAMDLRSEYQAAFCHFDVETALEKIDAYVRHEGFDESDEGEWCDYYYSLADFMWKKGILTEEVKHRAIGMIDAGFGLEIWEESGKAALRERKKVLEKFREKLCSEQPAPKKIKINLYMKPVFQTGDVVAFQLQTKDQVYLPPDDPRAWLSSRFDEPFYRSCHGKWVVVRKAFDHVSYRSSIVPEVQDIWPYFQLYGAMFDECPTMEMLKDVPWAKTEHNPGTGVFWTEGTLSYLKKRNYRIIGSSLADLVTEEQVDWNSESIFFRSYGKECYADMALLNAIVE
;
A
#
# COMPACT_ATOMS: atom_id res chain seq x y z
N MET A 1 5.20 5.91 18.49
CA MET A 1 5.53 6.16 17.07
C MET A 1 7.04 6.23 16.91
N GLY A 2 7.61 5.67 15.84
CA GLY A 2 9.05 5.52 15.68
C GLY A 2 9.67 6.69 14.89
N SER A 3 10.78 7.26 15.40
CA SER A 3 11.64 8.15 14.63
C SER A 3 12.79 7.35 14.05
N TRP A 4 13.00 7.40 12.73
CA TRP A 4 14.03 6.61 12.03
C TRP A 4 15.26 7.43 11.66
N GLY A 5 15.23 8.74 11.91
CA GLY A 5 16.33 9.65 11.63
C GLY A 5 15.99 11.10 11.85
N ALA A 6 17.01 11.94 11.88
CA ALA A 6 16.90 13.37 12.15
C ALA A 6 16.21 14.20 11.05
N GLY A 7 15.80 13.59 9.93
CA GLY A 7 15.17 14.26 8.79
C GLY A 7 13.77 14.80 9.10
N ILE A 8 13.28 15.78 8.32
CA ILE A 8 11.96 16.39 8.47
C ILE A 8 10.81 15.39 8.24
N SER A 9 11.01 14.39 7.40
CA SER A 9 10.05 13.33 7.12
C SER A 9 10.54 11.95 7.62
N GLY A 10 11.37 11.95 8.66
CA GLY A 10 12.01 10.73 9.18
C GLY A 10 11.23 10.05 10.31
N ASN A 11 9.90 10.18 10.34
CA ASN A 11 9.02 9.55 11.31
C ASN A 11 7.69 9.14 10.67
N ASP A 12 6.94 8.27 11.36
CA ASP A 12 5.64 7.75 10.91
C ASP A 12 4.63 8.87 10.74
N THR A 13 4.51 9.77 11.72
CA THR A 13 3.57 10.89 11.74
C THR A 13 3.70 11.77 10.50
N ALA A 14 4.92 12.20 10.16
CA ALA A 14 5.16 13.03 8.98
C ALA A 14 4.84 12.31 7.67
N MET A 15 4.97 10.98 7.64
CA MET A 15 4.64 10.18 6.45
C MET A 15 3.12 10.01 6.28
N ASP A 16 2.40 9.75 7.35
CA ASP A 16 0.94 9.61 7.33
C ASP A 16 0.28 10.94 6.94
N LEU A 17 0.67 12.03 7.60
CA LEU A 17 0.19 13.38 7.29
C LEU A 17 0.48 13.80 5.84
N ARG A 18 1.57 13.31 5.25
CA ARG A 18 1.90 13.63 3.85
C ARG A 18 0.87 13.10 2.86
N SER A 19 0.25 11.96 3.12
CA SER A 19 -0.84 11.41 2.31
C SER A 19 -2.06 12.33 2.38
N GLU A 20 -2.38 12.84 3.57
CA GLU A 20 -3.46 13.80 3.79
C GLU A 20 -3.19 15.13 3.07
N TYR A 21 -1.96 15.68 3.18
CA TYR A 21 -1.59 16.90 2.45
C TYR A 21 -1.75 16.72 0.93
N GLN A 22 -1.29 15.58 0.41
CA GLN A 22 -1.39 15.31 -1.01
C GLN A 22 -2.84 15.22 -1.47
N ALA A 23 -3.72 14.62 -0.67
CA ALA A 23 -5.15 14.53 -0.96
C ALA A 23 -5.81 15.91 -0.91
N ALA A 24 -5.60 16.66 0.18
CA ALA A 24 -6.21 17.97 0.38
C ALA A 24 -5.80 18.96 -0.73
N PHE A 25 -4.50 19.17 -0.97
CA PHE A 25 -4.03 20.10 -1.99
C PHE A 25 -4.25 19.64 -3.44
N CYS A 26 -4.64 18.38 -3.66
CA CYS A 26 -5.07 17.91 -4.97
C CYS A 26 -6.52 18.29 -5.27
N HIS A 27 -7.37 18.38 -4.24
CA HIS A 27 -8.83 18.54 -4.37
C HIS A 27 -9.33 19.93 -4.04
N PHE A 28 -8.62 20.67 -3.20
CA PHE A 28 -9.04 21.99 -2.74
C PHE A 28 -8.01 23.06 -3.12
N ASP A 29 -8.43 24.33 -3.12
CA ASP A 29 -7.49 25.44 -3.12
C ASP A 29 -6.67 25.46 -1.82
N VAL A 30 -5.60 26.29 -1.79
CA VAL A 30 -4.62 26.28 -0.70
C VAL A 30 -5.25 26.62 0.64
N GLU A 31 -6.14 27.61 0.69
CA GLU A 31 -6.79 28.09 1.92
C GLU A 31 -7.72 27.01 2.49
N THR A 32 -8.63 26.49 1.68
CA THR A 32 -9.54 25.39 2.07
C THR A 32 -8.78 24.13 2.48
N ALA A 33 -7.69 23.80 1.77
CA ALA A 33 -6.87 22.64 2.09
C ALA A 33 -6.23 22.78 3.49
N LEU A 34 -5.67 23.95 3.80
CA LEU A 34 -5.08 24.24 5.11
C LEU A 34 -6.10 24.16 6.24
N GLU A 35 -7.30 24.72 6.07
CA GLU A 35 -8.39 24.61 7.05
C GLU A 35 -8.76 23.14 7.33
N LYS A 36 -8.89 22.33 6.29
CA LYS A 36 -9.24 20.91 6.44
C LYS A 36 -8.13 20.09 7.07
N ILE A 37 -6.88 20.38 6.76
CA ILE A 37 -5.70 19.73 7.34
C ILE A 37 -5.64 20.08 8.85
N ASP A 38 -5.79 21.35 9.22
CA ASP A 38 -5.78 21.76 10.63
C ASP A 38 -6.91 21.12 11.42
N ALA A 39 -8.12 21.07 10.84
CA ALA A 39 -9.26 20.40 11.46
C ALA A 39 -9.02 18.91 11.67
N TYR A 40 -8.44 18.24 10.67
CA TYR A 40 -8.09 16.83 10.77
C TYR A 40 -7.02 16.57 11.84
N VAL A 41 -5.94 17.32 11.83
CA VAL A 41 -4.84 17.18 12.80
C VAL A 41 -5.32 17.36 14.23
N ARG A 42 -6.19 18.37 14.48
CA ARG A 42 -6.81 18.56 15.79
C ARG A 42 -7.79 17.44 16.17
N HIS A 43 -8.50 16.88 15.22
CA HIS A 43 -9.37 15.73 15.45
C HIS A 43 -8.59 14.49 15.87
N GLU A 44 -7.41 14.28 15.29
CA GLU A 44 -6.48 13.21 15.66
C GLU A 44 -5.77 13.44 17.00
N GLY A 45 -6.05 14.56 17.67
CA GLY A 45 -5.55 14.87 19.01
C GLY A 45 -4.22 15.61 19.05
N PHE A 46 -3.73 16.08 17.91
CA PHE A 46 -2.52 16.93 17.88
C PHE A 46 -2.85 18.31 18.47
N ASP A 47 -2.03 18.77 19.37
CA ASP A 47 -2.14 20.09 19.93
C ASP A 47 -0.77 20.73 20.20
N GLU A 48 -0.80 22.04 20.52
CA GLU A 48 0.43 22.83 20.74
C GLU A 48 1.17 22.43 22.04
N SER A 49 0.55 21.66 22.93
CA SER A 49 1.19 21.20 24.18
C SER A 49 2.13 20.00 23.94
N ASP A 50 1.90 19.24 22.86
CA ASP A 50 2.86 18.23 22.39
C ASP A 50 3.78 18.83 21.32
N GLU A 51 4.89 19.40 21.77
CA GLU A 51 5.87 20.03 20.87
C GLU A 51 6.39 19.07 19.80
N GLY A 52 6.50 17.77 20.11
CA GLY A 52 7.03 16.78 19.20
C GLY A 52 6.11 16.54 18.00
N GLU A 53 4.86 16.22 18.26
CA GLU A 53 3.86 15.98 17.21
C GLU A 53 3.53 17.25 16.44
N TRP A 54 3.43 18.38 17.17
CA TRP A 54 3.16 19.69 16.58
C TRP A 54 4.27 20.15 15.61
N CYS A 55 5.54 19.87 15.96
CA CYS A 55 6.67 20.09 15.05
C CYS A 55 6.61 19.21 13.81
N ASP A 56 6.30 17.94 13.98
CA ASP A 56 6.23 17.00 12.85
C ASP A 56 5.14 17.41 11.87
N TYR A 57 4.01 17.90 12.38
CA TYR A 57 2.95 18.50 11.57
C TYR A 57 3.45 19.69 10.76
N TYR A 58 3.88 20.77 11.43
CA TYR A 58 4.23 22.03 10.75
C TYR A 58 5.46 21.91 9.86
N TYR A 59 6.48 21.19 10.29
CA TYR A 59 7.68 21.00 9.49
C TYR A 59 7.42 20.17 8.23
N SER A 60 6.65 19.09 8.35
CA SER A 60 6.31 18.27 7.20
C SER A 60 5.36 18.99 6.24
N LEU A 61 4.41 19.79 6.76
CA LEU A 61 3.52 20.62 5.95
C LEU A 61 4.31 21.69 5.18
N ALA A 62 5.17 22.44 5.87
CA ALA A 62 5.98 23.48 5.25
C ALA A 62 6.93 22.90 4.20
N ASP A 63 7.55 21.75 4.46
CA ASP A 63 8.41 21.04 3.51
C ASP A 63 7.63 20.59 2.27
N PHE A 64 6.44 20.03 2.46
CA PHE A 64 5.56 19.62 1.37
C PHE A 64 5.16 20.83 0.51
N MET A 65 4.66 21.88 1.12
CA MET A 65 4.18 23.07 0.42
C MET A 65 5.32 23.78 -0.32
N TRP A 66 6.52 23.89 0.28
CA TRP A 66 7.69 24.46 -0.38
C TRP A 66 8.07 23.64 -1.63
N LYS A 67 8.14 22.31 -1.52
CA LYS A 67 8.46 21.41 -2.66
C LYS A 67 7.44 21.51 -3.79
N LYS A 68 6.22 21.90 -3.48
CA LYS A 68 5.12 22.06 -4.45
C LYS A 68 5.01 23.49 -4.97
N GLY A 69 5.74 24.45 -4.41
CA GLY A 69 5.69 25.86 -4.81
C GLY A 69 4.38 26.56 -4.39
N ILE A 70 3.80 26.14 -3.27
CA ILE A 70 2.54 26.66 -2.73
C ILE A 70 2.65 27.07 -1.26
N LEU A 71 3.89 27.25 -0.75
CA LEU A 71 4.12 27.64 0.63
C LEU A 71 3.58 29.07 0.86
N THR A 72 2.68 29.19 1.83
CA THR A 72 2.15 30.49 2.27
C THR A 72 3.09 31.16 3.29
N GLU A 73 3.05 32.48 3.38
CA GLU A 73 3.86 33.21 4.39
C GLU A 73 3.45 32.82 5.82
N GLU A 74 2.20 32.51 6.08
CA GLU A 74 1.71 32.08 7.39
C GLU A 74 2.39 30.78 7.83
N VAL A 75 2.29 29.71 7.01
CA VAL A 75 2.91 28.41 7.33
C VAL A 75 4.42 28.53 7.43
N LYS A 76 5.05 29.33 6.56
CA LYS A 76 6.48 29.63 6.59
C LYS A 76 6.89 30.28 7.91
N HIS A 77 6.21 31.37 8.31
CA HIS A 77 6.52 32.09 9.53
C HIS A 77 6.34 31.20 10.77
N ARG A 78 5.27 30.38 10.80
CA ARG A 78 5.02 29.46 11.88
C ARG A 78 6.15 28.43 12.01
N ALA A 79 6.51 27.77 10.91
CA ALA A 79 7.59 26.77 10.90
C ALA A 79 8.95 27.37 11.29
N ILE A 80 9.30 28.56 10.78
CA ILE A 80 10.54 29.24 11.14
C ILE A 80 10.52 29.65 12.62
N GLY A 81 9.42 30.20 13.11
CA GLY A 81 9.29 30.57 14.52
C GLY A 81 9.49 29.37 15.46
N MET A 82 8.97 28.22 15.14
CA MET A 82 9.18 26.98 15.90
C MET A 82 10.64 26.52 15.84
N ILE A 83 11.29 26.59 14.68
CA ILE A 83 12.73 26.28 14.55
C ILE A 83 13.57 27.22 15.42
N ASP A 84 13.30 28.53 15.35
CA ASP A 84 14.05 29.55 16.09
C ASP A 84 13.82 29.45 17.61
N ALA A 85 12.65 28.97 18.05
CA ALA A 85 12.34 28.67 19.43
C ALA A 85 12.90 27.34 19.94
N GLY A 86 13.39 26.46 19.02
CA GLY A 86 13.93 25.16 19.38
C GLY A 86 12.87 24.08 19.65
N PHE A 87 11.65 24.27 19.17
CA PHE A 87 10.56 23.32 19.33
C PHE A 87 10.95 21.92 18.91
N GLY A 88 10.58 20.90 19.73
CA GLY A 88 10.82 19.48 19.45
C GLY A 88 12.28 19.04 19.58
N LEU A 89 13.20 19.88 20.12
CA LEU A 89 14.59 19.48 20.36
C LEU A 89 14.76 18.63 21.63
N GLU A 90 13.85 18.73 22.60
CA GLU A 90 13.93 18.02 23.89
C GLU A 90 14.00 16.49 23.71
N ILE A 91 13.17 15.95 22.81
CA ILE A 91 13.17 14.52 22.46
C ILE A 91 14.55 14.04 21.94
N TRP A 92 15.26 14.94 21.25
CA TRP A 92 16.58 14.63 20.69
C TRP A 92 17.70 14.78 21.72
N GLU A 93 17.48 15.53 22.80
CA GLU A 93 18.40 15.62 23.95
C GLU A 93 18.46 14.26 24.67
N GLU A 94 17.30 13.61 24.85
CA GLU A 94 17.21 12.27 25.43
C GLU A 94 17.92 11.20 24.57
N SER A 95 17.88 11.38 23.24
CA SER A 95 18.55 10.48 22.28
C SER A 95 20.09 10.68 22.23
N GLY A 96 20.61 11.67 22.93
CA GLY A 96 22.04 11.95 23.10
C GLY A 96 22.61 13.05 22.21
N LYS A 97 23.79 13.56 22.61
CA LYS A 97 24.42 14.72 21.99
C LYS A 97 24.66 14.64 20.49
N ALA A 98 24.91 13.43 19.94
CA ALA A 98 25.15 13.24 18.51
C ALA A 98 23.86 13.42 17.72
N ALA A 99 22.76 12.80 18.18
CA ALA A 99 21.44 12.91 17.56
C ALA A 99 20.91 14.37 17.58
N LEU A 100 21.01 15.02 18.73
CA LEU A 100 20.64 16.43 18.87
C LEU A 100 21.44 17.34 17.90
N ARG A 101 22.74 17.13 17.79
CA ARG A 101 23.58 17.90 16.87
C ARG A 101 23.17 17.69 15.41
N GLU A 102 22.84 16.47 15.06
CA GLU A 102 22.35 16.14 13.71
C GLU A 102 21.00 16.81 13.43
N ARG A 103 20.05 16.72 14.37
CA ARG A 103 18.74 17.39 14.24
C ARG A 103 18.87 18.90 14.09
N LYS A 104 19.70 19.55 14.89
CA LYS A 104 19.96 20.99 14.76
C LYS A 104 20.48 21.38 13.38
N LYS A 105 21.40 20.60 12.79
CA LYS A 105 21.88 20.83 11.42
C LYS A 105 20.79 20.65 10.37
N VAL A 106 19.90 19.67 10.57
CA VAL A 106 18.76 19.44 9.66
C VAL A 106 17.79 20.63 9.73
N LEU A 107 17.46 21.12 10.93
CA LEU A 107 16.56 22.25 11.11
C LEU A 107 17.17 23.56 10.55
N GLU A 108 18.48 23.80 10.73
CA GLU A 108 19.17 24.95 10.15
C GLU A 108 19.07 24.96 8.61
N LYS A 109 19.38 23.83 7.97
CA LYS A 109 19.23 23.69 6.52
C LYS A 109 17.78 23.81 6.07
N PHE A 110 16.84 23.32 6.86
CA PHE A 110 15.43 23.44 6.58
C PHE A 110 14.96 24.88 6.66
N ARG A 111 15.40 25.62 7.67
CA ARG A 111 15.17 27.06 7.80
C ARG A 111 15.71 27.85 6.59
N GLU A 112 16.97 27.59 6.20
CA GLU A 112 17.57 28.20 5.00
C GLU A 112 16.73 27.91 3.75
N LYS A 113 16.26 26.67 3.60
CA LYS A 113 15.38 26.25 2.50
C LYS A 113 14.07 27.03 2.50
N LEU A 114 13.39 27.16 3.65
CA LEU A 114 12.13 27.92 3.74
C LEU A 114 12.31 29.41 3.46
N CYS A 115 13.50 29.98 3.74
CA CYS A 115 13.84 31.35 3.42
C CYS A 115 14.26 31.56 1.95
N SER A 116 14.57 30.50 1.22
CA SER A 116 14.93 30.57 -0.20
C SER A 116 13.70 30.74 -1.09
N GLU A 117 13.92 31.13 -2.34
CA GLU A 117 12.88 31.21 -3.34
C GLU A 117 12.26 29.79 -3.56
N GLN A 118 10.95 29.67 -3.38
CA GLN A 118 10.26 28.42 -3.64
C GLN A 118 10.15 28.13 -5.14
N PRO A 119 10.11 26.86 -5.55
CA PRO A 119 9.96 26.51 -6.96
C PRO A 119 8.59 26.98 -7.51
N ALA A 120 8.48 27.07 -8.82
CA ALA A 120 7.20 27.34 -9.46
C ALA A 120 6.14 26.30 -9.05
N PRO A 121 4.86 26.69 -8.91
CA PRO A 121 3.78 25.80 -8.50
C PRO A 121 3.70 24.55 -9.38
N LYS A 122 3.61 23.39 -8.75
CA LYS A 122 3.55 22.08 -9.40
C LYS A 122 2.18 21.46 -9.23
N LYS A 123 1.65 20.89 -10.31
CA LYS A 123 0.40 20.13 -10.23
C LYS A 123 0.57 18.96 -9.25
N ILE A 124 -0.27 18.93 -8.24
CA ILE A 124 -0.33 17.83 -7.28
C ILE A 124 -1.23 16.75 -7.86
N LYS A 125 -0.78 15.50 -7.78
CA LYS A 125 -1.51 14.33 -8.29
C LYS A 125 -1.53 13.27 -7.22
N ILE A 126 -2.62 12.54 -7.12
CA ILE A 126 -2.72 11.34 -6.30
C ILE A 126 -2.52 10.14 -7.21
N ASN A 127 -1.59 9.30 -6.82
CA ASN A 127 -1.41 8.00 -7.46
C ASN A 127 -2.15 6.96 -6.62
N LEU A 128 -3.20 6.42 -7.16
CA LEU A 128 -3.86 5.26 -6.57
C LEU A 128 -2.99 4.03 -6.85
N TYR A 129 -2.74 3.23 -5.82
CA TYR A 129 -1.95 2.00 -5.95
C TYR A 129 -2.76 0.90 -6.60
N MET A 130 -4.04 0.81 -6.20
CA MET A 130 -4.95 -0.22 -6.68
C MET A 130 -6.18 0.39 -7.35
N LYS A 131 -6.66 -0.29 -8.39
CA LYS A 131 -7.83 0.12 -9.18
C LYS A 131 -8.67 -1.10 -9.51
N PRO A 132 -9.98 -0.95 -9.71
CA PRO A 132 -10.79 -2.04 -10.20
C PRO A 132 -10.27 -2.49 -11.58
N VAL A 133 -10.08 -3.80 -11.74
CA VAL A 133 -9.47 -4.36 -12.95
C VAL A 133 -10.49 -5.15 -13.76
N PHE A 134 -11.41 -5.84 -13.08
CA PHE A 134 -12.43 -6.69 -13.65
C PHE A 134 -13.79 -6.40 -13.03
N GLN A 135 -14.84 -6.87 -13.67
CA GLN A 135 -16.18 -6.85 -13.09
C GLN A 135 -16.35 -8.03 -12.12
N THR A 136 -17.14 -7.83 -11.08
CA THR A 136 -17.51 -8.91 -10.16
C THR A 136 -18.12 -10.09 -10.94
N GLY A 137 -17.64 -11.28 -10.67
CA GLY A 137 -18.03 -12.49 -11.39
C GLY A 137 -17.14 -12.85 -12.58
N ASP A 138 -16.29 -11.94 -13.08
CA ASP A 138 -15.37 -12.27 -14.18
C ASP A 138 -14.45 -13.43 -13.79
N VAL A 139 -14.39 -14.43 -14.67
CA VAL A 139 -13.53 -15.61 -14.53
C VAL A 139 -12.31 -15.43 -15.43
N VAL A 140 -11.15 -15.38 -14.80
CA VAL A 140 -9.89 -15.03 -15.45
C VAL A 140 -8.93 -16.21 -15.35
N ALA A 141 -8.50 -16.72 -16.49
CA ALA A 141 -7.44 -17.72 -16.60
C ALA A 141 -6.13 -17.02 -16.95
N PHE A 142 -5.03 -17.47 -16.35
CA PHE A 142 -3.68 -16.97 -16.68
C PHE A 142 -2.62 -18.03 -16.44
N GLN A 143 -1.45 -17.82 -17.07
CA GLN A 143 -0.35 -18.78 -16.98
C GLN A 143 0.59 -18.46 -15.81
N LEU A 144 0.99 -19.48 -15.07
CA LEU A 144 2.03 -19.37 -14.04
C LEU A 144 3.40 -19.10 -14.70
N GLN A 145 4.18 -18.23 -14.06
CA GLN A 145 5.55 -17.88 -14.47
C GLN A 145 6.56 -18.24 -13.38
N THR A 146 6.50 -19.47 -12.90
CA THR A 146 7.33 -19.96 -11.79
C THR A 146 8.82 -20.03 -12.14
N LYS A 147 9.17 -20.07 -13.41
CA LYS A 147 10.54 -20.20 -13.90
C LYS A 147 11.43 -19.01 -13.53
N ASP A 148 10.84 -17.81 -13.50
CA ASP A 148 11.53 -16.56 -13.23
C ASP A 148 11.39 -16.12 -11.77
N GLN A 149 10.79 -16.97 -10.92
CA GLN A 149 10.59 -16.67 -9.50
C GLN A 149 11.83 -17.04 -8.69
N VAL A 150 12.08 -16.24 -7.66
CA VAL A 150 13.16 -16.55 -6.70
C VAL A 150 12.69 -17.67 -5.79
N TYR A 151 13.37 -18.81 -5.89
CA TYR A 151 13.18 -19.91 -4.93
C TYR A 151 13.87 -19.56 -3.62
N LEU A 152 13.12 -19.60 -2.53
CA LEU A 152 13.68 -19.43 -1.19
C LEU A 152 13.96 -20.80 -0.60
N PRO A 153 15.20 -21.06 -0.13
CA PRO A 153 15.51 -22.31 0.55
C PRO A 153 14.73 -22.42 1.88
N PRO A 154 14.45 -23.63 2.38
CA PRO A 154 13.58 -23.85 3.55
C PRO A 154 14.03 -23.15 4.84
N ASP A 155 15.29 -22.79 4.95
CA ASP A 155 15.89 -22.08 6.07
C ASP A 155 15.79 -20.54 5.96
N ASP A 156 15.32 -20.00 4.81
CA ASP A 156 15.06 -18.56 4.68
C ASP A 156 13.84 -18.19 5.56
N PRO A 157 13.91 -17.13 6.37
CA PRO A 157 12.78 -16.68 7.19
C PRO A 157 11.50 -16.37 6.41
N ARG A 158 11.62 -16.15 5.09
CA ARG A 158 10.49 -15.89 4.18
C ARG A 158 10.03 -17.16 3.45
N ALA A 159 10.63 -18.30 3.72
CA ALA A 159 10.35 -19.57 3.03
C ALA A 159 8.87 -20.00 3.15
N TRP A 160 8.18 -19.57 4.21
CA TRP A 160 6.74 -19.79 4.36
C TRP A 160 5.91 -19.26 3.19
N LEU A 161 6.45 -18.28 2.42
CA LEU A 161 5.81 -17.75 1.22
C LEU A 161 5.94 -18.66 -0.01
N SER A 162 6.92 -19.57 -0.05
CA SER A 162 7.28 -20.25 -1.29
C SER A 162 7.73 -21.71 -1.16
N SER A 163 7.95 -22.24 0.04
CA SER A 163 8.79 -23.43 0.21
C SER A 163 8.05 -24.73 0.57
N ARG A 164 6.77 -24.85 0.25
CA ARG A 164 6.05 -26.11 0.49
C ARG A 164 6.57 -27.26 -0.40
N PHE A 165 6.97 -26.94 -1.62
CA PHE A 165 7.48 -27.88 -2.60
C PHE A 165 8.90 -27.54 -3.02
N ASP A 166 9.60 -28.53 -3.60
CA ASP A 166 10.94 -28.31 -4.12
C ASP A 166 10.94 -27.43 -5.39
N GLU A 167 12.10 -26.86 -5.69
CA GLU A 167 12.29 -26.02 -6.86
C GLU A 167 11.94 -26.72 -8.20
N PRO A 168 12.31 -27.99 -8.43
CA PRO A 168 11.91 -28.74 -9.61
C PRO A 168 10.40 -28.80 -9.84
N PHE A 169 9.62 -29.00 -8.78
CA PHE A 169 8.17 -29.01 -8.86
C PHE A 169 7.63 -27.64 -9.31
N TYR A 170 8.05 -26.55 -8.69
CA TYR A 170 7.63 -25.21 -9.10
C TYR A 170 7.98 -24.93 -10.56
N ARG A 171 9.19 -25.30 -10.99
CA ARG A 171 9.61 -25.11 -12.38
C ARG A 171 8.78 -25.92 -13.36
N SER A 172 8.32 -27.10 -12.98
CA SER A 172 7.45 -27.95 -13.81
C SER A 172 6.06 -27.37 -14.04
N CYS A 173 5.63 -26.47 -13.14
CA CYS A 173 4.34 -25.79 -13.25
C CYS A 173 4.38 -24.52 -14.12
N HIS A 174 5.55 -24.15 -14.64
CA HIS A 174 5.69 -23.00 -15.52
C HIS A 174 4.85 -23.16 -16.79
N GLY A 175 4.06 -22.16 -17.10
CA GLY A 175 3.17 -22.15 -18.28
C GLY A 175 1.83 -22.86 -18.07
N LYS A 176 1.62 -23.57 -16.95
CA LYS A 176 0.30 -24.11 -16.62
C LYS A 176 -0.68 -22.99 -16.32
N TRP A 177 -1.94 -23.24 -16.65
CA TRP A 177 -3.01 -22.29 -16.41
C TRP A 177 -3.62 -22.45 -15.03
N VAL A 178 -3.87 -21.36 -14.38
CA VAL A 178 -4.66 -21.24 -13.16
C VAL A 178 -5.83 -20.31 -13.40
N VAL A 179 -6.89 -20.46 -12.60
CA VAL A 179 -8.13 -19.70 -12.79
C VAL A 179 -8.54 -19.05 -11.49
N VAL A 180 -8.92 -17.79 -11.61
CA VAL A 180 -9.49 -17.00 -10.52
C VAL A 180 -10.82 -16.42 -10.95
N ARG A 181 -11.71 -16.19 -10.00
CA ARG A 181 -12.95 -15.45 -10.20
C ARG A 181 -12.96 -14.21 -9.36
N LYS A 182 -13.23 -13.05 -9.98
CA LYS A 182 -13.39 -11.79 -9.25
C LYS A 182 -14.59 -11.90 -8.30
N ALA A 183 -14.31 -11.84 -7.01
CA ALA A 183 -15.33 -11.92 -5.98
C ALA A 183 -15.92 -10.55 -5.65
N PHE A 184 -15.11 -9.63 -5.16
CA PHE A 184 -15.52 -8.29 -4.76
C PHE A 184 -14.36 -7.28 -4.89
N ASP A 185 -14.66 -6.01 -4.64
CA ASP A 185 -13.68 -4.95 -4.43
C ASP A 185 -13.72 -4.53 -2.97
N HIS A 186 -12.57 -4.59 -2.30
CA HIS A 186 -12.39 -3.96 -1.00
C HIS A 186 -11.95 -2.50 -1.20
N VAL A 187 -12.63 -1.59 -0.55
CA VAL A 187 -12.32 -0.15 -0.62
C VAL A 187 -11.46 0.23 0.58
N SER A 188 -10.25 0.71 0.30
CA SER A 188 -9.35 1.26 1.31
C SER A 188 -9.27 2.77 1.15
N TYR A 189 -9.71 3.49 2.15
CA TYR A 189 -9.61 4.95 2.17
C TYR A 189 -8.16 5.37 2.39
N ARG A 190 -7.67 6.25 1.56
CA ARG A 190 -6.29 6.76 1.63
C ARG A 190 -6.19 8.14 2.24
N SER A 191 -7.31 8.77 2.47
CA SER A 191 -7.37 10.08 3.09
C SER A 191 -8.64 10.18 3.92
N SER A 192 -8.49 10.67 5.13
CA SER A 192 -9.60 11.03 6.01
C SER A 192 -10.19 12.41 5.64
N ILE A 193 -9.37 13.27 5.05
CA ILE A 193 -9.79 14.61 4.61
C ILE A 193 -10.60 14.55 3.30
N VAL A 194 -10.25 13.60 2.41
CA VAL A 194 -10.88 13.45 1.09
C VAL A 194 -11.29 11.99 0.91
N PRO A 195 -12.49 11.60 1.37
CA PRO A 195 -12.96 10.20 1.33
C PRO A 195 -13.06 9.61 -0.08
N GLU A 196 -13.11 10.45 -1.13
CA GLU A 196 -13.11 10.01 -2.52
C GLU A 196 -11.74 9.45 -2.98
N VAL A 197 -10.68 9.70 -2.20
CA VAL A 197 -9.35 9.14 -2.47
C VAL A 197 -9.25 7.74 -1.91
N GLN A 198 -9.52 6.77 -2.76
CA GLN A 198 -9.64 5.37 -2.41
C GLN A 198 -8.75 4.49 -3.28
N ASP A 199 -8.11 3.50 -2.68
CA ASP A 199 -7.59 2.34 -3.39
C ASP A 199 -8.66 1.26 -3.47
N ILE A 200 -8.85 0.71 -4.64
CA ILE A 200 -9.81 -0.37 -4.90
C ILE A 200 -9.02 -1.67 -5.05
N TRP A 201 -9.06 -2.50 -4.03
CA TRP A 201 -8.38 -3.79 -3.98
C TRP A 201 -9.28 -4.88 -4.52
N PRO A 202 -9.03 -5.40 -5.73
CA PRO A 202 -9.82 -6.51 -6.27
C PRO A 202 -9.46 -7.80 -5.56
N TYR A 203 -10.47 -8.53 -5.07
CA TYR A 203 -10.32 -9.85 -4.46
C TYR A 203 -10.83 -10.93 -5.39
N PHE A 204 -10.03 -11.98 -5.53
CA PHE A 204 -10.33 -13.10 -6.42
C PHE A 204 -10.35 -14.41 -5.63
N GLN A 205 -11.37 -15.23 -5.86
CA GLN A 205 -11.39 -16.61 -5.42
C GLN A 205 -10.58 -17.47 -6.40
N LEU A 206 -9.76 -18.36 -5.87
CA LEU A 206 -8.91 -19.26 -6.64
C LEU A 206 -9.57 -20.61 -6.82
N TYR A 207 -9.63 -21.11 -8.06
CA TYR A 207 -10.02 -22.50 -8.33
C TYR A 207 -8.90 -23.46 -7.94
N GLY A 208 -9.24 -24.60 -7.32
CA GLY A 208 -8.29 -25.60 -6.81
C GLY A 208 -7.74 -26.54 -7.87
N ALA A 209 -7.47 -26.07 -9.08
CA ALA A 209 -6.90 -26.88 -10.15
C ALA A 209 -5.96 -26.11 -11.05
N MET A 210 -5.04 -26.83 -11.67
CA MET A 210 -4.17 -26.35 -12.74
C MET A 210 -4.50 -27.08 -14.04
N PHE A 211 -4.28 -26.40 -15.18
CA PHE A 211 -4.59 -26.93 -16.50
C PHE A 211 -3.36 -26.77 -17.42
N ASP A 212 -3.16 -27.74 -18.32
CA ASP A 212 -2.10 -27.66 -19.33
C ASP A 212 -2.47 -26.71 -20.47
N GLU A 213 -3.77 -26.56 -20.74
CA GLU A 213 -4.31 -25.63 -21.73
C GLU A 213 -5.27 -24.63 -21.05
N CYS A 214 -5.55 -23.52 -21.74
CA CYS A 214 -6.50 -22.52 -21.24
C CYS A 214 -7.88 -23.17 -21.06
N PRO A 215 -8.39 -23.28 -19.82
CA PRO A 215 -9.65 -23.97 -19.58
C PRO A 215 -10.85 -23.18 -20.10
N THR A 216 -11.96 -23.87 -20.27
CA THR A 216 -13.28 -23.30 -20.56
C THR A 216 -14.12 -23.27 -19.29
N MET A 217 -15.21 -22.49 -19.30
CA MET A 217 -16.18 -22.48 -18.19
C MET A 217 -16.77 -23.86 -17.89
N GLU A 218 -16.92 -24.70 -18.91
CA GLU A 218 -17.44 -26.07 -18.74
C GLU A 218 -16.50 -26.93 -17.91
N MET A 219 -15.19 -26.80 -18.12
CA MET A 219 -14.16 -27.53 -17.36
C MET A 219 -14.10 -27.12 -15.88
N LEU A 220 -14.66 -25.98 -15.52
CA LEU A 220 -14.64 -25.46 -14.14
C LEU A 220 -15.85 -25.90 -13.30
N LYS A 221 -16.88 -26.50 -13.87
CA LYS A 221 -18.13 -26.80 -13.17
C LYS A 221 -17.95 -27.62 -11.90
N ASP A 222 -17.05 -28.60 -11.95
CA ASP A 222 -16.81 -29.52 -10.84
C ASP A 222 -15.47 -29.26 -10.13
N VAL A 223 -14.78 -28.17 -10.49
CA VAL A 223 -13.53 -27.79 -9.83
C VAL A 223 -13.83 -27.09 -8.52
N PRO A 224 -13.36 -27.64 -7.38
CA PRO A 224 -13.56 -26.99 -6.09
C PRO A 224 -12.76 -25.68 -6.00
N TRP A 225 -13.14 -24.84 -5.06
CA TRP A 225 -12.31 -23.71 -4.66
C TRP A 225 -11.05 -24.20 -3.95
N ALA A 226 -9.93 -23.57 -4.22
CA ALA A 226 -8.71 -23.80 -3.46
C ALA A 226 -8.97 -23.48 -1.98
N LYS A 227 -8.46 -24.34 -1.10
CA LYS A 227 -8.62 -24.23 0.35
C LYS A 227 -7.26 -24.42 0.99
N THR A 228 -7.04 -23.81 2.12
CA THR A 228 -5.88 -24.09 2.95
C THR A 228 -6.32 -24.70 4.27
N GLU A 229 -5.40 -25.39 4.96
CA GLU A 229 -5.66 -25.93 6.30
C GLU A 229 -6.14 -24.84 7.27
N HIS A 230 -5.67 -23.61 7.08
CA HIS A 230 -6.00 -22.46 7.91
C HIS A 230 -7.30 -21.76 7.51
N ASN A 231 -7.81 -21.99 6.29
CA ASN A 231 -9.09 -21.43 5.83
C ASN A 231 -9.90 -22.42 5.00
N PRO A 232 -10.52 -23.41 5.64
CA PRO A 232 -11.30 -24.44 4.92
C PRO A 232 -12.67 -23.95 4.44
N GLY A 233 -13.13 -22.77 4.89
CA GLY A 233 -14.51 -22.31 4.69
C GLY A 233 -14.76 -21.48 3.44
N THR A 234 -13.99 -20.44 3.23
CA THR A 234 -14.27 -19.39 2.22
C THR A 234 -13.39 -19.45 0.98
N GLY A 235 -12.42 -20.36 0.93
CA GLY A 235 -11.44 -20.44 -0.15
C GLY A 235 -10.29 -19.45 0.00
N VAL A 236 -9.37 -19.50 -0.94
CA VAL A 236 -8.19 -18.62 -0.98
C VAL A 236 -8.51 -17.39 -1.78
N PHE A 237 -8.22 -16.23 -1.21
CA PHE A 237 -8.34 -14.95 -1.91
C PHE A 237 -6.99 -14.44 -2.37
N TRP A 238 -6.96 -13.94 -3.58
CA TRP A 238 -5.81 -13.31 -4.18
C TRP A 238 -6.12 -11.83 -4.51
N THR A 239 -5.24 -10.90 -4.11
CA THR A 239 -5.48 -9.46 -4.28
C THR A 239 -4.66 -8.82 -5.40
N GLU A 240 -3.75 -9.57 -6.01
CA GLU A 240 -2.90 -9.06 -7.06
C GLU A 240 -3.49 -9.28 -8.44
N GLY A 241 -4.42 -8.47 -8.77
CA GLY A 241 -5.01 -8.46 -10.10
C GLY A 241 -4.68 -7.23 -10.91
N THR A 242 -3.49 -6.65 -10.80
CA THR A 242 -3.16 -5.55 -11.68
C THR A 242 -3.07 -6.03 -13.12
N LEU A 243 -3.59 -5.22 -14.05
CA LEU A 243 -3.48 -5.53 -15.48
C LEU A 243 -2.04 -5.77 -15.92
N SER A 244 -1.06 -5.12 -15.29
CA SER A 244 0.36 -5.30 -15.59
C SER A 244 0.87 -6.70 -15.22
N TYR A 245 0.45 -7.22 -14.06
CA TYR A 245 0.76 -8.57 -13.62
C TYR A 245 0.16 -9.61 -14.56
N LEU A 246 -1.15 -9.51 -14.83
CA LEU A 246 -1.87 -10.46 -15.66
C LEU A 246 -1.46 -10.41 -17.13
N LYS A 247 -1.16 -9.22 -17.68
CA LYS A 247 -0.64 -9.09 -19.07
C LYS A 247 0.65 -9.85 -19.29
N LYS A 248 1.53 -9.91 -18.31
CA LYS A 248 2.75 -10.70 -18.37
C LYS A 248 2.51 -12.21 -18.36
N ARG A 249 1.31 -12.64 -17.98
CA ARG A 249 0.90 -14.04 -17.78
C ARG A 249 -0.12 -14.53 -18.80
N ASN A 250 -0.19 -13.87 -19.95
CA ASN A 250 -1.08 -14.28 -21.04
C ASN A 250 -2.54 -14.53 -20.58
N TYR A 251 -3.08 -13.61 -19.75
CA TYR A 251 -4.40 -13.78 -19.17
C TYR A 251 -5.53 -13.73 -20.21
N ARG A 252 -6.63 -14.41 -19.92
CA ARG A 252 -7.88 -14.40 -20.70
C ARG A 252 -9.07 -14.35 -19.76
N ILE A 253 -10.06 -13.54 -20.08
CA ILE A 253 -11.40 -13.65 -19.47
C ILE A 253 -12.11 -14.78 -20.23
N ILE A 254 -12.43 -15.87 -19.54
CA ILE A 254 -13.02 -17.08 -20.13
C ILE A 254 -14.52 -17.15 -19.92
N GLY A 255 -15.08 -16.27 -19.10
CA GLY A 255 -16.51 -16.17 -18.83
C GLY A 255 -16.80 -15.30 -17.61
N SER A 256 -18.03 -15.39 -17.14
CA SER A 256 -18.49 -14.74 -15.91
C SER A 256 -19.49 -15.63 -15.19
N SER A 257 -19.47 -15.64 -13.85
CA SER A 257 -20.42 -16.34 -13.01
C SER A 257 -20.63 -15.60 -11.69
N LEU A 258 -21.89 -15.38 -11.33
CA LEU A 258 -22.28 -14.82 -10.03
C LEU A 258 -22.79 -15.89 -9.06
N ALA A 259 -22.83 -17.16 -9.47
CA ALA A 259 -23.27 -18.25 -8.61
C ALA A 259 -22.28 -18.45 -7.45
N ASP A 260 -22.80 -18.58 -6.23
CA ASP A 260 -22.02 -18.82 -5.01
C ASP A 260 -20.84 -17.85 -4.82
N LEU A 261 -21.06 -16.58 -5.17
CA LEU A 261 -20.07 -15.55 -5.04
C LEU A 261 -19.94 -15.15 -3.58
N VAL A 262 -18.72 -15.20 -3.06
CA VAL A 262 -18.43 -14.72 -1.71
C VAL A 262 -18.44 -13.20 -1.69
N THR A 263 -19.11 -12.60 -0.70
CA THR A 263 -19.10 -11.16 -0.44
C THR A 263 -18.06 -10.79 0.60
N GLU A 264 -17.75 -9.52 0.69
CA GLU A 264 -16.75 -9.02 1.65
C GLU A 264 -17.15 -9.33 3.10
N GLU A 265 -18.45 -9.25 3.43
CA GLU A 265 -18.96 -9.50 4.78
C GLU A 265 -18.85 -10.98 5.20
N GLN A 266 -18.70 -11.88 4.24
CA GLN A 266 -18.54 -13.32 4.51
C GLN A 266 -17.08 -13.71 4.76
N VAL A 267 -16.14 -12.78 4.57
CA VAL A 267 -14.72 -13.06 4.79
C VAL A 267 -14.39 -12.88 6.26
N ASP A 268 -13.88 -13.93 6.89
CA ASP A 268 -13.28 -13.82 8.22
C ASP A 268 -11.87 -13.23 8.11
N TRP A 269 -11.77 -11.94 8.34
CA TRP A 269 -10.50 -11.20 8.29
C TRP A 269 -9.51 -11.56 9.41
N ASN A 270 -9.97 -12.22 10.48
CA ASN A 270 -9.15 -12.67 11.60
C ASN A 270 -8.62 -14.09 11.41
N SER A 271 -9.28 -14.88 10.54
CA SER A 271 -8.67 -16.13 10.10
C SER A 271 -7.47 -15.78 9.22
N GLU A 272 -6.39 -16.57 9.31
CA GLU A 272 -5.20 -16.42 8.46
C GLU A 272 -5.55 -16.72 6.98
N SER A 273 -6.51 -15.98 6.45
CA SER A 273 -6.86 -15.98 5.03
C SER A 273 -5.62 -15.56 4.28
N ILE A 274 -5.09 -16.43 3.45
CA ILE A 274 -3.85 -16.16 2.75
C ILE A 274 -4.12 -15.06 1.73
N PHE A 275 -3.83 -13.83 2.13
CA PHE A 275 -3.83 -12.67 1.25
C PHE A 275 -2.49 -12.64 0.54
N PHE A 276 -2.45 -13.12 -0.69
CA PHE A 276 -1.26 -12.99 -1.50
C PHE A 276 -1.13 -11.54 -1.95
N ARG A 277 -0.18 -10.83 -1.35
CA ARG A 277 0.29 -9.53 -1.84
C ARG A 277 1.63 -9.76 -2.51
N SER A 278 1.86 -9.21 -3.71
CA SER A 278 3.21 -9.07 -4.20
C SER A 278 3.93 -7.99 -3.40
N TYR A 279 4.97 -8.38 -2.73
CA TYR A 279 5.87 -7.44 -2.08
C TYR A 279 7.01 -7.11 -3.06
N GLY A 280 6.84 -6.03 -3.82
CA GLY A 280 7.90 -5.47 -4.65
C GLY A 280 8.24 -6.26 -5.91
N LYS A 281 9.50 -6.16 -6.36
CA LYS A 281 10.00 -6.83 -7.58
C LYS A 281 10.13 -8.35 -7.44
N GLU A 282 10.12 -8.86 -6.22
CA GLU A 282 10.19 -10.28 -5.89
C GLU A 282 8.76 -10.84 -5.84
N CYS A 283 8.27 -11.31 -6.97
CA CYS A 283 6.93 -11.85 -7.08
C CYS A 283 6.90 -13.32 -6.65
N TYR A 284 6.50 -13.60 -5.41
CA TYR A 284 6.21 -14.95 -4.94
C TYR A 284 4.76 -15.39 -5.20
N ALA A 285 3.96 -14.54 -5.84
CA ALA A 285 2.53 -14.74 -6.01
C ALA A 285 2.21 -16.05 -6.74
N ASP A 286 2.96 -16.40 -7.78
CA ASP A 286 2.71 -17.64 -8.53
C ASP A 286 3.01 -18.89 -7.71
N MET A 287 4.05 -18.87 -6.86
CA MET A 287 4.35 -19.98 -5.96
C MET A 287 3.31 -20.10 -4.86
N ALA A 288 2.87 -18.98 -4.33
CA ALA A 288 1.83 -18.94 -3.31
C ALA A 288 0.48 -19.46 -3.84
N LEU A 289 0.07 -19.06 -5.04
CA LEU A 289 -1.12 -19.61 -5.70
C LEU A 289 -1.00 -21.12 -5.91
N LEU A 290 0.18 -21.59 -6.30
CA LEU A 290 0.44 -23.00 -6.54
C LEU A 290 0.33 -23.82 -5.23
N ASN A 291 0.90 -23.31 -4.14
CA ASN A 291 0.79 -23.94 -2.83
C ASN A 291 -0.69 -24.11 -2.42
N ALA A 292 -1.52 -23.10 -2.67
CA ALA A 292 -2.93 -23.15 -2.33
C ALA A 292 -3.75 -24.12 -3.22
N ILE A 293 -3.35 -24.34 -4.47
CA ILE A 293 -4.03 -25.26 -5.39
C ILE A 293 -3.74 -26.72 -5.05
N VAL A 294 -2.53 -27.02 -4.60
CA VAL A 294 -2.04 -28.40 -4.40
C VAL A 294 -2.22 -28.85 -2.94
N GLU A 295 -2.74 -27.99 -2.08
CA GLU A 295 -3.09 -28.33 -0.71
C GLU A 295 -4.34 -29.24 -0.65
#